data_a0ec4ef688b735e1d7f681509ec6b393
#
_entry.id   a0ec4ef688b735e1d7f681509ec6b393
#
_cell.length_a   1.000
_cell.length_b   1.000
_cell.length_c   1.000
_cell.angle_alpha   90.00
_cell.angle_beta   90.00
_cell.angle_gamma   90.00
#
_symmetry.space_group_name_H-M   'P 1'
#
loop_
_entity.id
_entity.type
_entity.pdbx_description
1 polymer ?
#
loop_
_entity_poly.entity_id
_entity_poly.type
_entity_poly.pdbx_seq_one_letter_code
_entity_poly.pdbx_strand_id
1 'polypeptide(L)'
;MIDFLAQLDYLRDVQRTFGTGPSRLDMIGVFAKILSVAGPVIVFMAAWYYRHVFGFAFIRFFSRLVSGRSQAIVENYLVTKGVMLEVYLYSNGGMGKLLCNARISAVVNGKMKLDLVNARPTSLKLKNQRVICVCKPFVYSGRRINAFITLVGHVRKRGSTVKELSLLTPIRYRFIIRRKHARQSITREGAVRVKAWDSRKRKNFWMARPDLQTVNNPARYGDKMRLVVENISAGGMRLLILNPQGQLPPIAVGNQLVLRVSVWNPATKKFTYITVLGTIRSRFKGKHGAIGLGIQFTAQGEQVGGGFVWKTLHGELESLAKFLDKLE
;
A
#
# COMPACT_ATOMS: atom_id res chain seq x y z
N MET A 1 -21.49 -29.36 -30.03
CA MET A 1 -21.78 -29.14 -31.46
C MET A 1 -22.71 -30.22 -32.02
N ILE A 2 -22.56 -31.48 -31.65
CA ILE A 2 -23.41 -32.60 -32.11
C ILE A 2 -24.86 -32.48 -31.62
N ASP A 3 -25.10 -32.08 -30.36
CA ASP A 3 -26.45 -31.87 -29.79
C ASP A 3 -27.24 -30.74 -30.44
N PHE A 4 -26.55 -29.70 -30.93
CA PHE A 4 -27.22 -28.59 -31.59
C PHE A 4 -27.73 -28.98 -33.00
N LEU A 5 -27.00 -29.83 -33.71
CA LEU A 5 -27.42 -30.35 -34.99
C LEU A 5 -28.60 -31.35 -34.85
N ALA A 6 -28.61 -32.18 -33.81
CA ALA A 6 -29.71 -33.06 -33.49
C ALA A 6 -31.02 -32.29 -33.13
N GLN A 7 -30.89 -31.17 -32.43
CA GLN A 7 -32.04 -30.28 -32.15
C GLN A 7 -32.58 -29.59 -33.42
N LEU A 8 -31.70 -29.24 -34.38
CA LEU A 8 -32.12 -28.68 -35.67
C LEU A 8 -32.83 -29.72 -36.54
N ASP A 9 -32.42 -30.97 -36.54
CA ASP A 9 -33.10 -32.06 -37.26
C ASP A 9 -34.44 -32.40 -36.63
N TYR A 10 -34.55 -32.42 -35.30
CA TYR A 10 -35.82 -32.57 -34.59
C TYR A 10 -36.80 -31.44 -34.93
N LEU A 11 -36.34 -30.20 -34.95
CA LEU A 11 -37.17 -29.06 -35.35
C LEU A 11 -37.60 -29.17 -36.83
N ARG A 12 -36.80 -29.73 -37.70
CA ARG A 12 -37.11 -29.98 -39.14
C ARG A 12 -38.16 -31.07 -39.33
N ASP A 13 -38.13 -32.12 -38.51
CA ASP A 13 -39.12 -33.21 -38.53
C ASP A 13 -40.47 -32.77 -37.97
N VAL A 14 -40.47 -32.00 -36.90
CA VAL A 14 -41.66 -31.35 -36.35
C VAL A 14 -42.32 -30.43 -37.38
N GLN A 15 -41.52 -29.71 -38.17
CA GLN A 15 -42.03 -28.85 -39.27
C GLN A 15 -42.61 -29.63 -40.43
N ARG A 16 -42.01 -30.78 -40.83
CA ARG A 16 -42.57 -31.65 -41.89
C ARG A 16 -43.93 -32.23 -41.49
N THR A 17 -44.10 -32.53 -40.18
CA THR A 17 -45.32 -33.14 -39.66
C THR A 17 -46.48 -32.12 -39.58
N PHE A 18 -46.23 -30.83 -39.45
CA PHE A 18 -47.26 -29.78 -39.35
C PHE A 18 -47.48 -28.97 -40.65
N GLY A 19 -46.84 -29.35 -41.75
CA GLY A 19 -47.13 -28.80 -43.08
C GLY A 19 -46.76 -27.35 -43.33
N THR A 20 -46.18 -26.66 -42.41
CA THR A 20 -45.73 -25.26 -42.50
C THR A 20 -44.22 -25.19 -42.40
N GLY A 21 -43.51 -25.33 -43.53
CA GLY A 21 -42.06 -25.04 -43.55
C GLY A 21 -41.82 -23.57 -43.21
N PRO A 22 -40.97 -23.20 -42.22
CA PRO A 22 -40.66 -21.80 -41.97
C PRO A 22 -39.95 -21.25 -43.21
N SER A 23 -40.53 -20.17 -43.70
CA SER A 23 -39.81 -19.36 -44.69
C SER A 23 -38.53 -18.82 -44.03
N ARG A 24 -37.50 -18.45 -44.82
CA ARG A 24 -36.29 -17.78 -44.28
C ARG A 24 -36.66 -16.56 -43.45
N LEU A 25 -37.79 -15.93 -43.71
CA LEU A 25 -38.35 -14.81 -42.99
C LEU A 25 -38.79 -15.21 -41.55
N ASP A 26 -39.36 -16.44 -41.37
CA ASP A 26 -39.77 -16.92 -40.04
C ASP A 26 -38.58 -17.21 -39.13
N MET A 27 -37.48 -17.74 -39.71
CA MET A 27 -36.21 -17.93 -38.98
C MET A 27 -35.65 -16.59 -38.50
N ILE A 28 -35.67 -15.54 -39.32
CA ILE A 28 -35.23 -14.20 -38.97
C ILE A 28 -36.13 -13.65 -37.83
N GLY A 29 -37.46 -13.90 -37.92
CA GLY A 29 -38.41 -13.51 -36.87
C GLY A 29 -38.16 -14.20 -35.53
N VAL A 30 -37.81 -15.50 -35.55
CA VAL A 30 -37.42 -16.24 -34.32
C VAL A 30 -36.12 -15.71 -33.76
N PHE A 31 -35.10 -15.49 -34.59
CA PHE A 31 -33.85 -14.87 -34.14
C PHE A 31 -34.08 -13.48 -33.58
N ALA A 32 -34.89 -12.65 -34.19
CA ALA A 32 -35.24 -11.32 -33.71
C ALA A 32 -35.95 -11.38 -32.35
N LYS A 33 -36.86 -12.33 -32.13
CA LYS A 33 -37.52 -12.55 -30.81
C LYS A 33 -36.53 -13.03 -29.78
N ILE A 34 -35.64 -13.96 -30.09
CA ILE A 34 -34.58 -14.41 -29.16
C ILE A 34 -33.65 -13.24 -28.80
N LEU A 35 -33.24 -12.47 -29.79
CA LEU A 35 -32.33 -11.32 -29.56
C LEU A 35 -33.00 -10.20 -28.75
N SER A 36 -34.33 -9.99 -28.95
CA SER A 36 -35.09 -8.99 -28.20
C SER A 36 -35.21 -9.32 -26.72
N VAL A 37 -35.18 -10.59 -26.32
CA VAL A 37 -35.22 -11.05 -24.92
C VAL A 37 -33.81 -11.24 -24.36
N ALA A 38 -32.95 -11.96 -25.08
CA ALA A 38 -31.59 -12.26 -24.63
C ALA A 38 -30.68 -11.02 -24.66
N GLY A 39 -30.85 -10.12 -25.63
CA GLY A 39 -30.07 -8.90 -25.77
C GLY A 39 -30.08 -8.01 -24.53
N PRO A 40 -31.23 -7.59 -24.03
CA PRO A 40 -31.33 -6.83 -22.79
C PRO A 40 -30.72 -7.54 -21.57
N VAL A 41 -30.91 -8.87 -21.46
CA VAL A 41 -30.33 -9.66 -20.37
C VAL A 41 -28.81 -9.66 -20.42
N ILE A 42 -28.22 -9.88 -21.60
CA ILE A 42 -26.76 -9.86 -21.82
C ILE A 42 -26.21 -8.46 -21.53
N VAL A 43 -26.88 -7.41 -22.00
CA VAL A 43 -26.48 -6.01 -21.74
C VAL A 43 -26.57 -5.70 -20.25
N PHE A 44 -27.64 -6.14 -19.57
CA PHE A 44 -27.79 -5.96 -18.13
C PHE A 44 -26.69 -6.70 -17.34
N MET A 45 -26.40 -7.96 -17.70
CA MET A 45 -25.33 -8.73 -17.06
C MET A 45 -23.96 -8.07 -17.29
N ALA A 46 -23.67 -7.61 -18.51
CA ALA A 46 -22.45 -6.89 -18.82
C ALA A 46 -22.36 -5.57 -18.05
N ALA A 47 -23.46 -4.79 -18.01
CA ALA A 47 -23.53 -3.55 -17.25
C ALA A 47 -23.36 -3.79 -15.75
N TRP A 48 -23.96 -4.86 -15.21
CA TRP A 48 -23.78 -5.27 -13.81
C TRP A 48 -22.36 -5.70 -13.50
N TYR A 49 -21.74 -6.51 -14.36
CA TYR A 49 -20.36 -6.95 -14.21
C TYR A 49 -19.35 -5.77 -14.26
N TYR A 50 -19.57 -4.84 -15.21
CA TYR A 50 -18.70 -3.67 -15.38
C TYR A 50 -19.23 -2.41 -14.69
N ARG A 51 -20.21 -2.51 -13.77
CA ARG A 51 -20.85 -1.35 -13.11
C ARG A 51 -19.86 -0.35 -12.50
N HIS A 52 -18.74 -0.83 -11.95
CA HIS A 52 -17.72 0.02 -11.35
C HIS A 52 -16.90 0.79 -12.39
N VAL A 53 -16.74 0.22 -13.60
CA VAL A 53 -16.03 0.88 -14.72
C VAL A 53 -16.93 1.92 -15.35
N PHE A 54 -18.19 1.54 -15.63
CA PHE A 54 -19.19 2.48 -16.18
C PHE A 54 -19.49 3.63 -15.23
N GLY A 55 -19.70 3.35 -13.94
CA GLY A 55 -19.89 4.37 -12.92
C GLY A 55 -18.70 5.32 -12.83
N PHE A 56 -17.46 4.80 -12.89
CA PHE A 56 -16.28 5.63 -12.91
C PHE A 56 -16.20 6.50 -14.17
N ALA A 57 -16.46 5.92 -15.35
CA ALA A 57 -16.43 6.66 -16.61
C ALA A 57 -17.49 7.78 -16.66
N PHE A 58 -18.70 7.49 -16.20
CA PHE A 58 -19.81 8.45 -16.12
C PHE A 58 -19.49 9.61 -15.17
N ILE A 59 -19.13 9.32 -13.92
CA ILE A 59 -18.79 10.36 -12.93
C ILE A 59 -17.60 11.18 -13.42
N ARG A 60 -16.62 10.55 -14.08
CA ARG A 60 -15.46 11.22 -14.63
C ARG A 60 -15.83 12.18 -15.77
N PHE A 61 -16.74 11.78 -16.66
CA PHE A 61 -17.23 12.63 -17.75
C PHE A 61 -17.84 13.92 -17.17
N PHE A 62 -18.76 13.79 -16.22
CA PHE A 62 -19.39 14.94 -15.57
C PHE A 62 -18.41 15.78 -14.75
N SER A 63 -17.50 15.14 -14.00
CA SER A 63 -16.52 15.89 -13.21
C SER A 63 -15.57 16.71 -14.07
N ARG A 64 -15.27 16.26 -15.29
CA ARG A 64 -14.45 17.03 -16.25
C ARG A 64 -15.16 18.23 -16.84
N LEU A 65 -16.45 18.14 -17.03
CA LEU A 65 -17.25 19.30 -17.45
C LEU A 65 -17.22 20.41 -16.39
N VAL A 66 -17.30 20.04 -15.10
CA VAL A 66 -17.38 21.01 -13.99
C VAL A 66 -15.98 21.46 -13.51
N SER A 67 -14.99 20.58 -13.44
CA SER A 67 -13.71 20.86 -12.77
C SER A 67 -12.47 20.58 -13.65
N GLY A 68 -12.64 20.49 -14.96
CA GLY A 68 -11.57 20.05 -15.88
C GLY A 68 -10.28 20.88 -15.83
N ARG A 69 -10.40 22.21 -15.70
CA ARG A 69 -9.23 23.12 -15.62
C ARG A 69 -8.38 22.85 -14.36
N SER A 70 -8.99 22.73 -13.19
CA SER A 70 -8.24 22.53 -11.95
C SER A 70 -7.57 21.16 -11.89
N GLN A 71 -8.17 20.14 -12.48
CA GLN A 71 -7.58 18.79 -12.56
C GLN A 71 -6.36 18.76 -13.50
N ALA A 72 -6.47 19.41 -14.66
CA ALA A 72 -5.38 19.50 -15.63
C ALA A 72 -4.13 20.19 -15.06
N ILE A 73 -4.29 21.19 -14.22
CA ILE A 73 -3.15 21.88 -13.59
C ILE A 73 -2.46 20.94 -12.58
N VAL A 74 -3.21 20.18 -11.77
CA VAL A 74 -2.62 19.18 -10.85
C VAL A 74 -1.90 18.08 -11.64
N GLU A 75 -2.50 17.61 -12.73
CA GLU A 75 -1.90 16.61 -13.62
C GLU A 75 -0.57 17.13 -14.20
N ASN A 76 -0.56 18.36 -14.70
CA ASN A 76 0.64 19.01 -15.21
C ASN A 76 1.73 19.19 -14.14
N TYR A 77 1.33 19.61 -12.93
CA TYR A 77 2.26 19.69 -11.79
C TYR A 77 2.93 18.35 -11.49
N LEU A 78 2.15 17.26 -11.43
CA LEU A 78 2.67 15.92 -11.15
C LEU A 78 3.67 15.46 -12.22
N VAL A 79 3.41 15.78 -13.49
CA VAL A 79 4.32 15.47 -14.62
C VAL A 79 5.57 16.33 -14.54
N THR A 80 5.43 17.65 -14.48
CA THR A 80 6.56 18.61 -14.55
C THR A 80 7.52 18.44 -13.37
N LYS A 81 6.98 18.18 -12.16
CA LYS A 81 7.80 17.93 -10.97
C LYS A 81 8.29 16.49 -10.83
N GLY A 82 7.93 15.60 -11.76
CA GLY A 82 8.35 14.19 -11.71
C GLY A 82 8.01 13.53 -10.40
N VAL A 83 6.83 13.82 -9.83
CA VAL A 83 6.43 13.36 -8.50
C VAL A 83 6.37 11.84 -8.44
N MET A 84 7.09 11.26 -7.48
CA MET A 84 7.07 9.81 -7.26
C MET A 84 5.73 9.37 -6.67
N LEU A 85 5.11 8.40 -7.31
CA LEU A 85 3.88 7.76 -6.89
C LEU A 85 4.13 6.36 -6.37
N GLU A 86 3.50 6.01 -5.28
CA GLU A 86 3.33 4.64 -4.81
C GLU A 86 1.94 4.17 -5.23
N VAL A 87 1.87 3.15 -6.07
CA VAL A 87 0.61 2.61 -6.61
C VAL A 87 0.21 1.36 -5.85
N TYR A 88 -0.93 1.40 -5.18
CA TYR A 88 -1.48 0.29 -4.40
C TYR A 88 -2.79 -0.19 -5.03
N LEU A 89 -3.09 -1.48 -4.92
CA LEU A 89 -4.44 -1.97 -5.15
C LEU A 89 -5.41 -1.31 -4.16
N TYR A 90 -6.60 -0.98 -4.63
CA TYR A 90 -7.66 -0.44 -3.79
C TYR A 90 -8.81 -1.43 -3.71
N SER A 91 -9.00 -2.04 -2.53
CA SER A 91 -10.07 -3.01 -2.28
C SER A 91 -10.70 -2.75 -0.90
N ASN A 92 -11.98 -3.05 -0.77
CA ASN A 92 -12.73 -2.94 0.49
C ASN A 92 -12.56 -1.58 1.20
N GLY A 93 -12.48 -0.48 0.43
CA GLY A 93 -12.34 0.86 1.00
C GLY A 93 -10.94 1.21 1.51
N GLY A 94 -9.95 0.32 1.38
CA GLY A 94 -8.61 0.50 1.92
C GLY A 94 -7.46 0.29 0.91
N MET A 95 -6.26 0.65 1.36
CA MET A 95 -5.03 0.40 0.61
C MET A 95 -4.61 -1.07 0.77
N GLY A 96 -4.54 -1.79 -0.35
CA GLY A 96 -4.07 -3.15 -0.41
C GLY A 96 -2.56 -3.26 -0.70
N LYS A 97 -2.19 -4.25 -1.52
CA LYS A 97 -0.79 -4.54 -1.87
C LYS A 97 -0.18 -3.43 -2.73
N LEU A 98 1.06 -3.03 -2.44
CA LEU A 98 1.86 -2.14 -3.30
C LEU A 98 2.19 -2.87 -4.61
N LEU A 99 1.83 -2.28 -5.73
CA LEU A 99 2.11 -2.79 -7.07
C LEU A 99 3.46 -2.29 -7.59
N CYS A 100 3.67 -0.99 -7.53
CA CYS A 100 4.90 -0.36 -8.05
C CYS A 100 5.12 1.03 -7.45
N ASN A 101 6.35 1.50 -7.60
CA ASN A 101 6.70 2.91 -7.53
C ASN A 101 6.89 3.41 -8.96
N ALA A 102 6.31 4.55 -9.28
CA ALA A 102 6.33 5.10 -10.63
C ALA A 102 6.33 6.63 -10.62
N ARG A 103 6.66 7.23 -11.76
CA ARG A 103 6.44 8.65 -12.04
C ARG A 103 5.45 8.78 -13.17
N ILE A 104 4.70 9.88 -13.22
CA ILE A 104 3.86 10.16 -14.37
C ILE A 104 4.76 10.77 -15.45
N SER A 105 4.89 10.10 -16.59
CA SER A 105 5.65 10.60 -17.73
C SER A 105 4.85 11.54 -18.62
N ALA A 106 3.57 11.23 -18.83
CA ALA A 106 2.68 12.04 -19.66
C ALA A 106 1.21 11.81 -19.30
N VAL A 107 0.39 12.82 -19.61
CA VAL A 107 -1.08 12.71 -19.55
C VAL A 107 -1.62 13.00 -20.94
N VAL A 108 -2.14 11.96 -21.62
CA VAL A 108 -2.66 12.04 -22.99
C VAL A 108 -4.04 11.40 -23.04
N ASN A 109 -4.99 12.08 -23.64
CA ASN A 109 -6.38 11.59 -23.82
C ASN A 109 -7.00 11.01 -22.54
N GLY A 110 -6.72 11.70 -21.42
CA GLY A 110 -7.22 11.30 -20.12
C GLY A 110 -6.65 10.01 -19.56
N LYS A 111 -5.47 9.62 -20.02
CA LYS A 111 -4.68 8.50 -19.49
C LYS A 111 -3.35 9.04 -18.99
N MET A 112 -2.95 8.64 -17.80
CA MET A 112 -1.64 8.89 -17.24
C MET A 112 -0.71 7.75 -17.60
N LYS A 113 0.32 7.97 -18.37
CA LYS A 113 1.41 7.01 -18.62
C LYS A 113 2.35 7.04 -17.43
N LEU A 114 2.76 5.87 -16.95
CA LEU A 114 3.65 5.74 -15.80
C LEU A 114 5.00 5.14 -16.21
N ASP A 115 6.07 5.81 -15.80
CA ASP A 115 7.43 5.27 -15.82
C ASP A 115 7.67 4.50 -14.52
N LEU A 116 7.81 3.20 -14.62
CA LEU A 116 7.96 2.30 -13.49
C LEU A 116 9.39 2.33 -12.97
N VAL A 117 9.59 2.78 -11.73
CA VAL A 117 10.90 2.77 -11.07
C VAL A 117 11.15 1.42 -10.40
N ASN A 118 10.13 0.87 -9.75
CA ASN A 118 10.21 -0.43 -9.08
C ASN A 118 8.82 -1.10 -9.14
N ALA A 119 8.73 -2.23 -9.83
CA ALA A 119 7.49 -3.00 -9.97
C ALA A 119 7.61 -4.32 -9.22
N ARG A 120 6.61 -4.64 -8.40
CA ARG A 120 6.53 -5.92 -7.69
C ARG A 120 5.89 -6.98 -8.57
N PRO A 121 6.39 -8.22 -8.53
CA PRO A 121 5.76 -9.32 -9.23
C PRO A 121 4.30 -9.51 -8.79
N THR A 122 3.40 -9.71 -9.75
CA THR A 122 1.99 -9.93 -9.47
C THR A 122 1.34 -10.83 -10.52
N SER A 123 0.60 -11.84 -10.07
CA SER A 123 -0.22 -12.74 -10.92
C SER A 123 -1.59 -12.13 -11.23
N LEU A 124 -2.01 -11.08 -10.53
CA LEU A 124 -3.35 -10.52 -10.64
C LEU A 124 -3.60 -9.88 -12.01
N LYS A 125 -4.82 -10.03 -12.54
CA LYS A 125 -5.31 -9.27 -13.70
C LYS A 125 -5.55 -7.82 -13.25
N LEU A 126 -4.69 -6.90 -13.69
CA LEU A 126 -4.70 -5.51 -13.22
C LEU A 126 -5.62 -4.58 -14.03
N LYS A 127 -5.92 -4.91 -15.31
CA LYS A 127 -6.79 -4.09 -16.17
C LYS A 127 -8.14 -3.86 -15.50
N ASN A 128 -8.63 -2.64 -15.50
CA ASN A 128 -9.88 -2.18 -14.87
C ASN A 128 -9.92 -2.33 -13.33
N GLN A 129 -8.82 -2.69 -12.69
CA GLN A 129 -8.75 -2.70 -11.23
C GLN A 129 -8.65 -1.28 -10.69
N ARG A 130 -9.29 -1.06 -9.52
CA ARG A 130 -9.12 0.19 -8.77
C ARG A 130 -7.76 0.21 -8.12
N VAL A 131 -7.09 1.35 -8.24
CA VAL A 131 -5.80 1.61 -7.57
C VAL A 131 -5.86 2.94 -6.85
N ILE A 132 -5.13 3.01 -5.76
CA ILE A 132 -4.86 4.26 -5.06
C ILE A 132 -3.40 4.62 -5.26
N CYS A 133 -3.17 5.82 -5.77
CA CYS A 133 -1.85 6.40 -5.95
C CYS A 133 -1.58 7.37 -4.81
N VAL A 134 -0.43 7.25 -4.19
CA VAL A 134 -0.03 8.09 -3.07
C VAL A 134 1.33 8.71 -3.38
N CYS A 135 1.47 9.99 -3.08
CA CYS A 135 2.70 10.76 -3.29
C CYS A 135 3.09 11.57 -2.04
N LYS A 136 4.22 12.25 -2.13
CA LYS A 136 4.58 13.25 -1.12
C LYS A 136 3.52 14.36 -1.12
N PRO A 137 3.05 14.80 0.05
CA PRO A 137 2.07 15.88 0.14
C PRO A 137 2.57 17.16 -0.51
N PHE A 138 1.70 17.81 -1.26
CA PHE A 138 1.90 19.15 -1.81
C PHE A 138 0.64 19.99 -1.66
N VAL A 139 0.78 21.30 -1.74
CA VAL A 139 -0.34 22.24 -1.62
C VAL A 139 -0.69 22.73 -3.02
N TYR A 140 -1.97 22.66 -3.35
CA TYR A 140 -2.52 23.20 -4.57
C TYR A 140 -3.82 23.93 -4.27
N SER A 141 -3.94 25.21 -4.69
CA SER A 141 -5.09 26.07 -4.44
C SER A 141 -5.54 26.04 -2.96
N GLY A 142 -4.58 26.16 -2.03
CA GLY A 142 -4.83 26.14 -0.58
C GLY A 142 -5.17 24.75 0.00
N ARG A 143 -5.29 23.70 -0.81
CA ARG A 143 -5.62 22.35 -0.37
C ARG A 143 -4.41 21.45 -0.40
N ARG A 144 -4.19 20.71 0.68
CA ARG A 144 -3.17 19.65 0.72
C ARG A 144 -3.65 18.45 -0.08
N ILE A 145 -2.78 17.91 -0.93
CA ILE A 145 -3.04 16.75 -1.77
C ILE A 145 -1.87 15.78 -1.62
N ASN A 146 -2.17 14.49 -1.50
CA ASN A 146 -1.16 13.43 -1.53
C ASN A 146 -1.67 12.12 -2.12
N ALA A 147 -2.92 12.02 -2.53
CA ALA A 147 -3.47 10.78 -3.03
C ALA A 147 -4.61 10.99 -4.03
N PHE A 148 -4.81 9.99 -4.88
CA PHE A 148 -5.98 9.87 -5.73
C PHE A 148 -6.31 8.41 -6.02
N ILE A 149 -7.60 8.14 -6.28
CA ILE A 149 -8.09 6.82 -6.66
C ILE A 149 -8.45 6.87 -8.14
N THR A 150 -8.03 5.83 -8.86
CA THR A 150 -8.29 5.70 -10.29
C THR A 150 -8.38 4.23 -10.72
N LEU A 151 -8.55 4.00 -12.01
CA LEU A 151 -8.57 2.68 -12.63
C LEU A 151 -7.32 2.46 -13.48
N VAL A 152 -6.87 1.22 -13.52
CA VAL A 152 -5.83 0.78 -14.46
C VAL A 152 -6.44 0.70 -15.86
N GLY A 153 -5.99 1.58 -16.76
CA GLY A 153 -6.47 1.63 -18.14
C GLY A 153 -5.78 0.60 -19.03
N HIS A 154 -4.45 0.55 -18.96
CA HIS A 154 -3.64 -0.39 -19.75
C HIS A 154 -2.51 -0.96 -18.88
N VAL A 155 -2.18 -2.23 -19.14
CA VAL A 155 -1.05 -2.90 -18.50
C VAL A 155 -0.41 -3.87 -19.46
N ARG A 156 0.93 -3.82 -19.58
CA ARG A 156 1.74 -4.81 -20.27
C ARG A 156 2.64 -5.50 -19.26
N LYS A 157 2.59 -6.83 -19.23
CA LYS A 157 3.41 -7.66 -18.35
C LYS A 157 4.39 -8.49 -19.17
N ARG A 158 5.52 -8.85 -18.55
CA ARG A 158 6.40 -9.92 -19.00
C ARG A 158 6.51 -10.93 -17.87
N GLY A 159 5.83 -12.08 -18.01
CA GLY A 159 5.61 -13.00 -16.91
C GLY A 159 4.81 -12.36 -15.79
N SER A 160 5.29 -12.43 -14.56
CA SER A 160 4.68 -11.81 -13.37
C SER A 160 5.03 -10.33 -13.18
N THR A 161 5.98 -9.78 -13.96
CA THR A 161 6.47 -8.40 -13.79
C THR A 161 5.73 -7.44 -14.70
N VAL A 162 5.23 -6.34 -14.15
CA VAL A 162 4.61 -5.24 -14.90
C VAL A 162 5.72 -4.43 -15.57
N LYS A 163 5.63 -4.23 -16.88
CA LYS A 163 6.57 -3.43 -17.69
C LYS A 163 6.02 -2.08 -18.07
N GLU A 164 4.71 -2.02 -18.34
CA GLU A 164 4.04 -0.77 -18.66
C GLU A 164 2.72 -0.71 -17.89
N LEU A 165 2.41 0.46 -17.41
CA LEU A 165 1.17 0.73 -16.69
C LEU A 165 0.65 2.11 -17.08
N SER A 166 -0.60 2.19 -17.49
CA SER A 166 -1.30 3.46 -17.62
C SER A 166 -2.55 3.47 -16.76
N LEU A 167 -2.79 4.61 -16.15
CA LEU A 167 -3.96 4.86 -15.31
C LEU A 167 -4.91 5.80 -16.02
N LEU A 168 -6.17 5.71 -15.74
CA LEU A 168 -7.11 6.76 -16.13
C LEU A 168 -6.85 8.00 -15.26
N THR A 169 -7.10 9.21 -15.77
CA THR A 169 -7.02 10.40 -14.92
C THR A 169 -8.08 10.31 -13.82
N PRO A 170 -7.74 10.68 -12.58
CA PRO A 170 -8.63 10.54 -11.43
C PRO A 170 -9.81 11.51 -11.50
N ILE A 171 -10.89 11.19 -10.80
CA ILE A 171 -12.04 12.07 -10.64
C ILE A 171 -11.74 13.18 -9.63
N ARG A 172 -11.02 12.85 -8.56
CA ARG A 172 -10.68 13.76 -7.47
C ARG A 172 -9.31 13.46 -6.89
N TYR A 173 -8.63 14.53 -6.49
CA TYR A 173 -7.42 14.47 -5.68
C TYR A 173 -7.79 14.68 -4.22
N ARG A 174 -7.09 13.96 -3.30
CA ARG A 174 -7.42 13.93 -1.87
C ARG A 174 -6.17 14.08 -1.02
N PHE A 175 -6.36 14.46 0.21
CA PHE A 175 -5.37 14.30 1.26
C PHE A 175 -5.75 13.10 2.13
N ILE A 176 -4.83 12.14 2.25
CA ILE A 176 -5.02 10.93 3.06
C ILE A 176 -3.93 10.89 4.11
N ILE A 177 -4.34 10.78 5.36
CA ILE A 177 -3.44 10.54 6.47
C ILE A 177 -3.14 9.04 6.49
N ARG A 178 -1.95 8.66 5.99
CA ARG A 178 -1.52 7.25 5.94
C ARG A 178 -1.05 6.71 7.28
N ARG A 179 -0.62 7.61 8.15
CA ARG A 179 -0.06 7.27 9.45
C ARG A 179 -0.98 7.80 10.53
N LYS A 180 -1.40 6.90 11.41
CA LYS A 180 -2.21 7.25 12.57
C LYS A 180 -1.48 8.26 13.47
N HIS A 181 -0.14 8.16 13.53
CA HIS A 181 0.71 8.98 14.37
C HIS A 181 1.83 9.63 13.56
N ALA A 182 2.14 10.87 13.90
CA ALA A 182 3.32 11.58 13.43
C ALA A 182 4.58 10.78 13.77
N ARG A 183 5.60 10.88 12.93
CA ARG A 183 6.93 10.37 13.25
C ARG A 183 7.80 11.56 13.58
N GLN A 184 8.38 11.49 14.76
CA GLN A 184 9.37 12.47 15.15
C GLN A 184 10.77 12.00 14.71
N SER A 185 11.48 12.85 13.98
CA SER A 185 12.87 12.63 13.63
C SER A 185 13.73 12.91 14.84
N ILE A 186 14.63 11.99 15.16
CA ILE A 186 15.55 12.17 16.28
C ILE A 186 16.79 12.88 15.76
N THR A 187 16.85 14.19 15.95
CA THR A 187 17.97 15.03 15.52
C THR A 187 19.16 14.97 16.47
N ARG A 188 18.92 14.71 17.76
CA ARG A 188 19.95 14.60 18.78
C ARG A 188 20.20 13.14 19.13
N GLU A 189 21.38 12.60 18.79
CA GLU A 189 21.80 11.28 19.26
C GLU A 189 21.81 11.27 20.78
N GLY A 190 21.26 10.19 21.37
CA GLY A 190 21.15 10.04 22.84
C GLY A 190 19.81 10.50 23.43
N ALA A 191 18.98 11.30 22.72
CA ALA A 191 17.63 11.63 23.20
C ALA A 191 16.72 10.40 23.25
N VAL A 192 16.91 9.46 22.33
CA VAL A 192 16.28 8.15 22.35
C VAL A 192 17.36 7.08 22.33
N ARG A 193 17.37 6.22 23.33
CA ARG A 193 18.29 5.09 23.44
C ARG A 193 17.53 3.80 23.28
N VAL A 194 18.12 2.85 22.56
CA VAL A 194 17.52 1.55 22.30
C VAL A 194 18.52 0.45 22.58
N LYS A 195 18.07 -0.57 23.32
CA LYS A 195 18.71 -1.86 23.42
C LYS A 195 17.82 -2.87 22.74
N ALA A 196 18.38 -3.72 21.89
CA ALA A 196 17.63 -4.71 21.11
C ALA A 196 18.19 -6.11 21.33
N TRP A 197 17.31 -7.07 21.47
CA TRP A 197 17.61 -8.50 21.60
C TRP A 197 16.80 -9.29 20.57
N ASP A 198 17.33 -10.41 20.17
CA ASP A 198 16.60 -11.43 19.44
C ASP A 198 15.35 -11.86 20.24
N SER A 199 14.21 -12.00 19.57
CA SER A 199 12.95 -12.42 20.20
C SER A 199 13.01 -13.76 20.90
N ARG A 200 13.96 -14.64 20.54
CA ARG A 200 14.22 -15.90 21.25
C ARG A 200 14.62 -15.68 22.71
N LYS A 201 15.24 -14.54 23.02
CA LYS A 201 15.62 -14.15 24.38
C LYS A 201 14.46 -13.49 25.18
N ARG A 202 13.24 -13.46 24.65
CA ARG A 202 12.08 -12.76 25.21
C ARG A 202 11.78 -13.10 26.66
N LYS A 203 12.07 -14.33 27.11
CA LYS A 203 11.80 -14.79 28.48
C LYS A 203 12.79 -14.27 29.52
N ASN A 204 14.01 -13.93 29.10
CA ASN A 204 15.11 -13.57 30.00
C ASN A 204 16.05 -12.48 29.44
N PHE A 205 15.54 -11.67 28.49
CA PHE A 205 16.34 -10.64 27.80
C PHE A 205 17.02 -9.66 28.77
N TRP A 206 16.39 -9.37 29.91
CA TRP A 206 16.92 -8.43 30.92
C TRP A 206 18.18 -8.95 31.62
N MET A 207 18.42 -10.26 31.62
CA MET A 207 19.63 -10.90 32.13
C MET A 207 20.71 -11.04 31.06
N ALA A 208 20.35 -10.92 29.78
CA ALA A 208 21.26 -11.10 28.67
C ALA A 208 21.83 -9.76 28.18
N ARG A 209 23.04 -9.78 27.64
CA ARG A 209 23.58 -8.62 26.93
C ARG A 209 22.75 -8.35 25.68
N PRO A 210 22.49 -7.06 25.35
CA PRO A 210 21.79 -6.71 24.11
C PRO A 210 22.63 -7.11 22.90
N ASP A 211 21.94 -7.60 21.86
CA ASP A 211 22.57 -7.94 20.58
C ASP A 211 22.93 -6.68 19.78
N LEU A 212 22.13 -5.61 19.95
CA LEU A 212 22.36 -4.30 19.36
C LEU A 212 22.00 -3.21 20.37
N GLN A 213 22.75 -2.11 20.39
CA GLN A 213 22.43 -0.98 21.26
C GLN A 213 22.88 0.36 20.68
N THR A 214 22.20 1.41 21.08
CA THR A 214 22.66 2.78 20.89
C THR A 214 23.79 3.10 21.83
N VAL A 215 24.66 4.04 21.44
CA VAL A 215 25.81 4.46 22.25
C VAL A 215 25.58 5.84 22.84
N ASN A 216 26.14 6.11 24.01
CA ASN A 216 25.98 7.37 24.70
C ASN A 216 26.84 8.49 24.12
N ASN A 217 28.00 8.14 23.58
CA ASN A 217 28.93 9.09 22.98
C ASN A 217 29.46 8.56 21.66
N PRO A 218 28.78 8.90 20.53
CA PRO A 218 29.17 8.42 19.22
C PRO A 218 30.59 8.80 18.80
N ALA A 219 31.06 9.98 19.20
CA ALA A 219 32.38 10.47 18.83
C ALA A 219 33.52 9.61 19.39
N ARG A 220 33.32 9.00 20.56
CA ARG A 220 34.29 8.09 21.18
C ARG A 220 34.18 6.64 20.70
N TYR A 221 33.15 6.31 19.91
CA TYR A 221 32.86 4.93 19.53
C TYR A 221 33.54 4.53 18.20
N GLY A 222 33.97 5.52 17.41
CA GLY A 222 34.66 5.32 16.13
C GLY A 222 33.79 4.50 15.15
N ASP A 223 34.45 3.64 14.38
CA ASP A 223 33.81 2.82 13.33
C ASP A 223 33.22 1.49 13.84
N LYS A 224 33.04 1.33 15.14
CA LYS A 224 32.42 0.13 15.70
C LYS A 224 30.93 0.10 15.36
N MET A 225 30.40 -1.10 15.26
CA MET A 225 28.97 -1.33 15.02
C MET A 225 28.13 -0.67 16.10
N ARG A 226 27.17 0.15 15.71
CA ARG A 226 26.22 0.82 16.61
C ARG A 226 24.83 0.94 16.03
N LEU A 227 23.85 1.06 16.93
CA LEU A 227 22.47 1.32 16.56
C LEU A 227 22.17 2.82 16.67
N VAL A 228 21.42 3.37 15.69
CA VAL A 228 20.96 4.76 15.70
C VAL A 228 19.45 4.78 15.48
N VAL A 229 18.74 5.62 16.23
CA VAL A 229 17.32 5.85 16.04
C VAL A 229 17.14 7.01 15.07
N GLU A 230 16.61 6.72 13.88
CA GLU A 230 16.35 7.75 12.86
C GLU A 230 15.04 8.50 13.15
N ASN A 231 13.99 7.76 13.48
CA ASN A 231 12.71 8.33 13.89
C ASN A 231 11.91 7.34 14.76
N ILE A 232 10.99 7.89 15.54
CA ILE A 232 10.10 7.16 16.42
C ILE A 232 8.66 7.70 16.30
N SER A 233 7.69 6.83 16.55
CA SER A 233 6.26 7.14 16.64
C SER A 233 5.61 6.22 17.65
N ALA A 234 4.37 6.49 18.04
CA ALA A 234 3.63 5.64 18.96
C ALA A 234 3.44 4.18 18.47
N GLY A 235 3.47 3.94 17.16
CA GLY A 235 3.30 2.59 16.58
C GLY A 235 4.58 1.90 16.15
N GLY A 236 5.75 2.53 16.28
CA GLY A 236 7.01 1.94 15.83
C GLY A 236 8.15 2.92 15.66
N MET A 237 9.28 2.41 15.18
CA MET A 237 10.48 3.20 14.98
C MET A 237 11.26 2.79 13.74
N ARG A 238 12.17 3.64 13.35
CA ARG A 238 13.16 3.37 12.32
C ARG A 238 14.55 3.41 12.91
N LEU A 239 15.27 2.31 12.74
CA LEU A 239 16.61 2.11 13.26
C LEU A 239 17.61 1.99 12.11
N LEU A 240 18.83 2.47 12.33
CA LEU A 240 19.98 2.25 11.47
C LEU A 240 21.05 1.49 12.26
N ILE A 241 21.55 0.41 11.68
CA ILE A 241 22.75 -0.28 12.15
C ILE A 241 23.90 0.28 11.32
N LEU A 242 24.72 1.09 11.96
CA LEU A 242 25.92 1.65 11.35
C LEU A 242 27.07 0.67 11.51
N ASN A 243 27.94 0.59 10.48
CA ASN A 243 29.11 -0.27 10.46
C ASN A 243 28.79 -1.71 10.88
N PRO A 244 27.86 -2.42 10.19
CA PRO A 244 27.46 -3.76 10.56
C PRO A 244 28.66 -4.70 10.47
N GLN A 245 29.07 -5.25 11.59
CA GLN A 245 30.19 -6.17 11.73
C GLN A 245 29.79 -7.37 12.59
N GLY A 246 30.39 -8.53 12.32
CA GLY A 246 30.14 -9.72 13.11
C GLY A 246 28.74 -10.32 12.95
N GLN A 247 28.33 -11.09 13.94
CA GLN A 247 27.06 -11.80 13.93
C GLN A 247 25.89 -10.87 14.34
N LEU A 248 25.01 -10.58 13.39
CA LEU A 248 23.78 -9.83 13.65
C LEU A 248 22.66 -10.75 14.12
N PRO A 249 21.73 -10.26 14.98
CA PRO A 249 20.52 -10.99 15.27
C PRO A 249 19.68 -11.16 13.99
N PRO A 250 18.69 -12.07 13.95
CA PRO A 250 17.81 -12.23 12.79
C PRO A 250 17.07 -10.93 12.48
N ILE A 251 17.49 -10.24 11.40
CA ILE A 251 16.93 -8.92 10.96
C ILE A 251 16.22 -9.00 9.61
N ALA A 252 15.72 -10.17 9.22
CA ALA A 252 14.86 -10.30 8.05
C ALA A 252 13.47 -9.70 8.30
N VAL A 253 12.78 -9.31 7.21
CA VAL A 253 11.39 -8.84 7.30
C VAL A 253 10.51 -9.97 7.85
N GLY A 254 9.70 -9.67 8.86
CA GLY A 254 8.88 -10.61 9.60
C GLY A 254 9.49 -11.06 10.93
N ASN A 255 10.80 -10.97 11.11
CA ASN A 255 11.42 -11.30 12.39
C ASN A 255 11.06 -10.29 13.48
N GLN A 256 11.16 -10.74 14.71
CA GLN A 256 10.84 -9.94 15.89
C GLN A 256 12.08 -9.65 16.73
N LEU A 257 12.08 -8.49 17.35
CA LEU A 257 13.10 -8.06 18.31
C LEU A 257 12.41 -7.62 19.60
N VAL A 258 13.02 -7.94 20.73
CA VAL A 258 12.70 -7.29 22.00
C VAL A 258 13.46 -5.98 22.06
N LEU A 259 12.77 -4.88 22.32
CA LEU A 259 13.36 -3.54 22.36
C LEU A 259 13.10 -2.92 23.74
N ARG A 260 14.14 -2.44 24.38
CA ARG A 260 14.04 -1.53 25.52
C ARG A 260 14.38 -0.14 25.05
N VAL A 261 13.37 0.70 24.99
CA VAL A 261 13.46 2.08 24.49
C VAL A 261 13.50 3.01 25.69
N SER A 262 14.48 3.91 25.72
CA SER A 262 14.61 4.93 26.75
C SER A 262 14.51 6.29 26.07
N VAL A 263 13.51 7.07 26.42
CA VAL A 263 13.26 8.38 25.83
C VAL A 263 13.53 9.47 26.86
N TRP A 264 14.36 10.45 26.51
CA TRP A 264 14.70 11.56 27.38
C TRP A 264 13.54 12.53 27.51
N ASN A 265 13.13 12.81 28.73
CA ASN A 265 12.13 13.84 29.02
C ASN A 265 12.84 15.11 29.47
N PRO A 266 12.85 16.19 28.67
CA PRO A 266 13.52 17.41 28.99
C PRO A 266 12.90 18.14 30.20
N ALA A 267 11.58 18.02 30.40
CA ALA A 267 10.88 18.67 31.53
C ALA A 267 11.26 18.07 32.88
N THR A 268 11.40 16.75 32.96
CA THR A 268 11.75 16.04 34.22
C THR A 268 13.23 15.71 34.32
N LYS A 269 14.02 15.96 33.27
CA LYS A 269 15.44 15.58 33.16
C LYS A 269 15.71 14.11 33.48
N LYS A 270 14.77 13.24 33.13
CA LYS A 270 14.83 11.78 33.36
C LYS A 270 14.51 10.99 32.08
N PHE A 271 14.99 9.75 32.03
CA PHE A 271 14.59 8.82 30.97
C PHE A 271 13.32 8.08 31.36
N THR A 272 12.38 8.01 30.42
CA THR A 272 11.23 7.11 30.49
C THR A 272 11.59 5.83 29.75
N TYR A 273 11.34 4.68 30.37
CA TYR A 273 11.67 3.36 29.84
C TYR A 273 10.42 2.65 29.36
N ILE A 274 10.50 2.11 28.17
CA ILE A 274 9.42 1.34 27.55
C ILE A 274 10.02 0.06 27.00
N THR A 275 9.40 -1.07 27.32
CA THR A 275 9.81 -2.37 26.76
C THR A 275 8.75 -2.84 25.76
N VAL A 276 9.17 -3.20 24.55
CA VAL A 276 8.26 -3.59 23.47
C VAL A 276 8.80 -4.77 22.69
N LEU A 277 7.90 -5.55 22.13
CA LEU A 277 8.17 -6.49 21.05
C LEU A 277 7.90 -5.77 19.73
N GLY A 278 8.87 -5.75 18.86
CA GLY A 278 8.78 -5.10 17.54
C GLY A 278 8.97 -6.08 16.41
N THR A 279 8.09 -6.03 15.41
CA THR A 279 8.23 -6.82 14.17
C THR A 279 8.87 -5.98 13.08
N ILE A 280 9.91 -6.51 12.43
CA ILE A 280 10.58 -5.86 11.30
C ILE A 280 9.65 -5.88 10.10
N ARG A 281 9.18 -4.72 9.67
CA ARG A 281 8.28 -4.54 8.51
C ARG A 281 9.01 -4.18 7.24
N SER A 282 10.20 -3.58 7.35
CA SER A 282 11.03 -3.22 6.21
C SER A 282 12.50 -3.27 6.57
N ARG A 283 13.32 -3.67 5.59
CA ARG A 283 14.78 -3.61 5.62
C ARG A 283 15.24 -2.87 4.37
N PHE A 284 16.16 -1.93 4.53
CA PHE A 284 16.70 -1.13 3.43
C PHE A 284 18.19 -0.86 3.64
N LYS A 285 18.89 -0.53 2.55
CA LYS A 285 20.29 -0.12 2.60
C LYS A 285 20.34 1.38 2.94
N GLY A 286 21.05 1.73 3.98
CA GLY A 286 21.41 3.10 4.35
C GLY A 286 22.64 3.58 3.60
N LYS A 287 23.07 4.82 3.89
CA LYS A 287 24.34 5.36 3.39
C LYS A 287 25.50 4.61 4.05
N HIS A 288 26.65 4.56 3.35
CA HIS A 288 27.90 3.94 3.86
C HIS A 288 27.74 2.50 4.37
N GLY A 289 26.92 1.68 3.68
CA GLY A 289 26.74 0.27 4.04
C GLY A 289 25.85 0.02 5.26
N ALA A 290 25.25 1.04 5.87
CA ALA A 290 24.33 0.88 6.99
C ALA A 290 23.11 0.04 6.62
N ILE A 291 22.56 -0.67 7.60
CA ILE A 291 21.32 -1.44 7.46
C ILE A 291 20.20 -0.71 8.18
N GLY A 292 19.16 -0.31 7.42
CA GLY A 292 17.97 0.31 7.98
C GLY A 292 16.86 -0.70 8.25
N LEU A 293 16.20 -0.57 9.41
CA LEU A 293 15.10 -1.39 9.86
C LEU A 293 13.89 -0.53 10.18
N GLY A 294 12.75 -0.79 9.53
CA GLY A 294 11.46 -0.23 9.94
C GLY A 294 10.75 -1.24 10.84
N ILE A 295 10.53 -0.88 12.10
CA ILE A 295 9.97 -1.76 13.13
C ILE A 295 8.60 -1.25 13.53
N GLN A 296 7.63 -2.16 13.58
CA GLN A 296 6.29 -1.93 14.14
C GLN A 296 6.21 -2.57 15.52
N PHE A 297 5.72 -1.84 16.51
CA PHE A 297 5.45 -2.39 17.84
C PHE A 297 4.24 -3.30 17.79
N THR A 298 4.37 -4.48 18.37
CA THR A 298 3.32 -5.53 18.35
C THR A 298 2.87 -5.97 19.74
N ALA A 299 3.72 -5.80 20.75
CA ALA A 299 3.35 -6.01 22.13
C ALA A 299 4.16 -5.08 23.06
N GLN A 300 3.59 -4.74 24.22
CA GLN A 300 4.24 -4.04 25.31
C GLN A 300 4.57 -5.03 26.42
N GLY A 301 5.78 -4.94 26.94
CA GLY A 301 6.23 -5.70 28.10
C GLY A 301 6.10 -4.87 29.38
N GLU A 302 5.37 -5.39 30.34
CA GLU A 302 5.28 -4.83 31.70
C GLU A 302 6.05 -5.71 32.65
N GLN A 303 6.89 -5.11 33.51
CA GLN A 303 7.64 -5.85 34.50
C GLN A 303 6.69 -6.23 35.66
N VAL A 304 6.55 -7.52 35.92
CA VAL A 304 5.73 -8.05 37.01
C VAL A 304 6.56 -9.10 37.75
N GLY A 305 6.81 -8.85 39.03
CA GLY A 305 7.70 -9.71 39.83
C GLY A 305 9.11 -9.77 39.23
N GLY A 306 9.64 -10.95 39.05
CA GLY A 306 10.98 -11.18 38.44
C GLY A 306 10.99 -11.34 36.94
N GLY A 307 9.88 -11.03 36.22
CA GLY A 307 9.76 -11.25 34.78
C GLY A 307 9.02 -10.16 34.02
N PHE A 308 8.65 -10.47 32.77
CA PHE A 308 7.85 -9.58 31.92
C PHE A 308 6.59 -10.27 31.42
N VAL A 309 5.45 -9.60 31.59
CA VAL A 309 4.16 -9.96 31.01
C VAL A 309 3.98 -9.14 29.74
N TRP A 310 3.56 -9.78 28.65
CA TRP A 310 3.44 -9.15 27.34
C TRP A 310 1.98 -8.95 26.95
N LYS A 311 1.60 -7.68 26.76
CA LYS A 311 0.26 -7.30 26.30
C LYS A 311 0.33 -6.97 24.81
N THR A 312 -0.52 -7.61 23.99
CA THR A 312 -0.60 -7.33 22.54
C THR A 312 -1.04 -5.88 22.31
N LEU A 313 -0.38 -5.22 21.37
CA LEU A 313 -0.72 -3.85 20.98
C LEU A 313 -1.61 -3.85 19.74
N HIS A 314 -2.74 -3.20 19.82
CA HIS A 314 -3.65 -2.95 18.71
C HIS A 314 -3.40 -1.57 18.08
N GLY A 315 -2.18 -1.38 17.57
CA GLY A 315 -1.82 -0.20 16.78
C GLY A 315 -0.79 0.73 17.40
N GLU A 316 -0.91 1.14 18.68
CA GLU A 316 -0.04 2.15 19.28
C GLU A 316 0.20 1.99 20.76
N LEU A 317 1.29 2.59 21.23
CA LEU A 317 1.63 2.78 22.63
C LEU A 317 1.11 4.12 23.09
N GLU A 318 0.01 4.14 23.85
CA GLU A 318 -0.57 5.40 24.35
C GLU A 318 0.40 6.22 25.21
N SER A 319 1.20 5.55 26.05
CA SER A 319 2.22 6.20 26.88
C SER A 319 3.26 6.93 26.05
N LEU A 320 3.66 6.33 24.91
CA LEU A 320 4.62 6.94 24.00
C LEU A 320 3.97 8.04 23.15
N ALA A 321 2.71 7.88 22.73
CA ALA A 321 1.95 8.93 22.03
C ALA A 321 1.88 10.20 22.87
N LYS A 322 1.37 10.09 24.11
CA LYS A 322 1.26 11.21 25.06
C LYS A 322 2.61 11.86 25.37
N PHE A 323 3.69 11.08 25.32
CA PHE A 323 5.03 11.60 25.54
C PHE A 323 5.55 12.38 24.31
N LEU A 324 5.36 11.84 23.11
CA LEU A 324 5.82 12.48 21.86
C LEU A 324 5.07 13.78 21.58
N ASP A 325 3.76 13.84 21.89
CA ASP A 325 2.95 15.06 21.76
C ASP A 325 3.40 16.21 22.69
N LYS A 326 4.08 15.89 23.81
CA LYS A 326 4.67 16.88 24.71
C LYS A 326 6.05 17.39 24.28
N LEU A 327 6.65 16.75 23.27
CA LEU A 327 7.96 17.14 22.73
C LEU A 327 7.83 18.10 21.53
N GLU A 328 6.61 18.25 20.98
CA GLU A 328 6.28 19.29 19.99
C GLU A 328 6.00 20.62 20.68
#